data_74686bd1abef97941a28f548038a9be1
#
_entry.id   74686bd1abef97941a28f548038a9be1
#
_cell.length_a   1.000
_cell.length_b   1.000
_cell.length_c   1.000
_cell.angle_alpha   90.00
_cell.angle_beta   90.00
_cell.angle_gamma   90.00
#
_symmetry.space_group_name_H-M   'P 1'
#
loop_
_entity.id
_entity.type
_entity.pdbx_description
1 polymer ?
#
loop_
_entity_poly.entity_id
_entity_poly.type
_entity_poly.pdbx_seq_one_letter_code
_entity_poly.pdbx_strand_id
1 'polypeptide(L)'
;MSNPAFMSVSIVGDRRQMRSLYQKMLRLQNRKKPLVENGFYYPKRWLGNLVVRLGADWRDVDCRGTWDNLLLNDKGLHFFTESA
;
A
#
# COMPACT_ATOMS: atom_id res chain seq x y z
N MET A 1 -19.75 10.44 13.61
CA MET A 1 -18.53 10.71 12.86
C MET A 1 -17.44 9.74 13.30
N SER A 2 -16.97 8.93 12.42
CA SER A 2 -15.86 8.03 12.75
C SER A 2 -14.54 8.76 12.54
N ASN A 3 -13.64 8.62 13.51
CA ASN A 3 -12.28 9.10 13.33
C ASN A 3 -11.53 8.18 12.38
N PRO A 4 -10.67 8.72 11.49
CA PRO A 4 -9.82 7.85 10.69
C PRO A 4 -8.91 7.02 11.61
N ALA A 5 -8.74 5.75 11.27
CA ALA A 5 -7.84 4.88 11.98
C ALA A 5 -6.46 4.94 11.33
N PHE A 6 -5.45 5.20 12.14
CA PHE A 6 -4.06 5.22 11.71
C PHE A 6 -3.32 4.03 12.32
N MET A 7 -2.51 3.38 11.52
CA MET A 7 -1.68 2.29 11.99
C MET A 7 -0.29 2.43 11.43
N SER A 8 0.72 2.26 12.27
CA SER A 8 2.11 2.17 11.84
C SER A 8 2.41 0.72 11.49
N VAL A 9 2.97 0.51 10.29
CA VAL A 9 3.31 -0.82 9.80
C VAL A 9 4.80 -0.88 9.56
N SER A 10 5.43 -1.94 10.07
CA SER A 10 6.85 -2.22 9.83
C SER A 10 6.98 -3.66 9.36
N ILE A 11 7.57 -3.84 8.18
CA ILE A 11 7.80 -5.16 7.60
C ILE A 11 9.29 -5.43 7.61
N VAL A 12 9.68 -6.51 8.27
CA VAL A 12 11.08 -6.95 8.38
C VAL A 12 11.23 -8.23 7.57
N GLY A 13 12.28 -8.29 6.76
CA GLY A 13 12.52 -9.46 5.94
C GLY A 13 13.82 -9.35 5.15
N ASP A 14 13.94 -10.17 4.12
CA ASP A 14 15.10 -10.11 3.23
C ASP A 14 15.19 -8.74 2.57
N ARG A 15 16.40 -8.19 2.56
CA ARG A 15 16.68 -6.85 2.01
C ARG A 15 16.21 -6.71 0.56
N ARG A 16 16.40 -7.74 -0.26
CA ARG A 16 15.98 -7.73 -1.66
C ARG A 16 14.47 -7.69 -1.79
N GLN A 17 13.78 -8.47 -0.97
CA GLN A 17 12.32 -8.50 -0.98
C GLN A 17 11.74 -7.17 -0.51
N MET A 18 12.32 -6.57 0.51
CA MET A 18 11.87 -5.27 1.02
C MET A 18 12.09 -4.17 0.00
N ARG A 19 13.22 -4.18 -0.69
CA ARG A 19 13.50 -3.24 -1.76
C ARG A 19 12.52 -3.41 -2.93
N SER A 20 12.25 -4.65 -3.32
CA SER A 20 11.30 -4.95 -4.39
C SER A 20 9.90 -4.45 -4.05
N LEU A 21 9.45 -4.70 -2.84
CA LEU A 21 8.14 -4.23 -2.37
C LEU A 21 8.08 -2.71 -2.34
N TYR A 22 9.11 -2.07 -1.81
CA TYR A 22 9.23 -0.61 -1.78
C TYR A 22 9.12 -0.01 -3.19
N GLN A 23 9.84 -0.57 -4.15
CA GLN A 23 9.80 -0.09 -5.53
C GLN A 23 8.43 -0.27 -6.17
N LYS A 24 7.76 -1.40 -5.89
CA LYS A 24 6.39 -1.63 -6.39
C LYS A 24 5.43 -0.59 -5.84
N MET A 25 5.52 -0.29 -4.55
CA MET A 25 4.67 0.72 -3.92
C MET A 25 4.96 2.12 -4.48
N LEU A 26 6.23 2.47 -4.67
CA LEU A 26 6.60 3.75 -5.29
C LEU A 26 6.04 3.88 -6.71
N ARG A 27 6.13 2.84 -7.51
CA ARG A 27 5.60 2.86 -8.88
C ARG A 27 4.08 3.01 -8.88
N LEU A 28 3.39 2.35 -7.95
CA LEU A 28 1.94 2.47 -7.83
C LEU A 28 1.52 3.90 -7.48
N GLN A 29 2.17 4.52 -6.51
CA GLN A 29 1.81 5.88 -6.09
C GLN A 29 2.18 6.95 -7.13
N ASN A 30 3.12 6.64 -8.03
CA ASN A 30 3.57 7.56 -9.07
C ASN A 30 2.90 7.33 -10.42
N ARG A 31 1.96 6.39 -10.53
CA ARG A 31 1.22 6.17 -11.78
C ARG A 31 0.33 7.36 -12.10
N LYS A 32 0.06 7.55 -13.40
CA LYS A 32 -0.88 8.58 -13.85
C LYS A 32 -2.32 8.25 -13.44
N LYS A 33 -2.65 6.96 -13.42
CA LYS A 33 -3.98 6.46 -13.04
C LYS A 33 -3.83 5.34 -12.02
N PRO A 34 -4.82 5.14 -11.14
CA PRO A 34 -4.81 3.97 -10.24
C PRO A 34 -4.75 2.68 -11.05
N LEU A 35 -4.10 1.65 -10.49
CA LEU A 35 -4.01 0.35 -11.12
C LEU A 35 -5.39 -0.32 -11.23
N VAL A 36 -6.21 -0.18 -10.20
CA VAL A 36 -7.56 -0.73 -10.17
C VAL A 36 -8.57 0.37 -10.40
N GLU A 37 -9.39 0.21 -11.46
CA GLU A 37 -10.54 1.06 -11.73
C GLU A 37 -11.80 0.24 -11.45
N ASN A 38 -12.51 0.59 -10.38
CA ASN A 38 -13.63 -0.23 -9.91
C ASN A 38 -14.93 0.54 -9.75
N GLY A 39 -15.04 1.70 -10.38
CA GLY A 39 -16.25 2.54 -10.28
C GLY A 39 -16.29 3.44 -9.07
N PHE A 40 -15.42 3.22 -8.09
CA PHE A 40 -15.24 4.10 -6.94
C PHE A 40 -13.90 4.82 -7.09
N TYR A 41 -13.84 6.02 -6.53
CA TYR A 41 -12.59 6.76 -6.54
C TYR A 41 -11.71 6.26 -5.40
N TYR A 42 -10.68 5.50 -5.74
CA TYR A 42 -9.64 5.13 -4.79
C TYR A 42 -8.32 5.81 -5.20
N PRO A 43 -7.55 6.33 -4.23
CA PRO A 43 -6.27 6.94 -4.55
C PRO A 43 -5.27 5.88 -5.03
N LYS A 44 -4.22 6.35 -5.68
CA LYS A 44 -3.16 5.46 -6.20
C LYS A 44 -2.49 4.67 -5.08
N ARG A 45 -2.44 5.22 -3.86
CA ARG A 45 -1.86 4.60 -2.67
C ARG A 45 -2.84 3.71 -1.90
N TRP A 46 -3.93 3.32 -2.53
CA TRP A 46 -4.87 2.38 -1.95
C TRP A 46 -4.24 1.00 -1.83
N LEU A 47 -4.40 0.35 -0.68
CA LEU A 47 -3.83 -0.98 -0.41
C LEU A 47 -4.30 -2.03 -1.42
N GLY A 48 -5.52 -1.89 -1.96
CA GLY A 48 -6.01 -2.78 -2.99
C GLY A 48 -5.15 -2.80 -4.26
N ASN A 49 -4.57 -1.67 -4.62
CA ASN A 49 -3.65 -1.62 -5.76
C ASN A 49 -2.40 -2.46 -5.51
N LEU A 50 -1.87 -2.44 -4.29
CA LEU A 50 -0.73 -3.27 -3.92
C LEU A 50 -1.09 -4.76 -3.94
N VAL A 51 -2.26 -5.11 -3.42
CA VAL A 51 -2.75 -6.49 -3.42
C VAL A 51 -2.82 -7.03 -4.85
N VAL A 52 -3.39 -6.27 -5.77
CA VAL A 52 -3.48 -6.66 -7.19
C VAL A 52 -2.08 -6.77 -7.81
N ARG A 53 -1.20 -5.84 -7.52
CA ARG A 53 0.17 -5.87 -8.04
C ARG A 53 0.94 -7.10 -7.57
N LEU A 54 0.63 -7.62 -6.39
CA LEU A 54 1.24 -8.82 -5.84
C LEU A 54 0.58 -10.12 -6.32
N GLY A 55 -0.44 -10.02 -7.17
CA GLY A 55 -1.07 -11.18 -7.80
C GLY A 55 -2.30 -11.73 -7.08
N ALA A 56 -2.83 -11.00 -6.10
CA ALA A 56 -4.04 -11.40 -5.38
C ALA A 56 -5.25 -10.59 -5.84
N ASP A 57 -6.45 -11.04 -5.46
CA ASP A 57 -7.68 -10.30 -5.73
C ASP A 57 -7.99 -9.42 -4.51
N TRP A 58 -8.13 -8.11 -4.74
CA TRP A 58 -8.43 -7.16 -3.68
C TRP A 58 -9.77 -7.43 -3.00
N ARG A 59 -10.69 -8.14 -3.69
CA ARG A 59 -12.01 -8.49 -3.13
C ARG A 59 -11.93 -9.57 -2.08
N ASP A 60 -10.85 -10.36 -2.09
CA ASP A 60 -10.65 -11.48 -1.15
C ASP A 60 -9.85 -11.08 0.08
N VAL A 61 -9.36 -9.84 0.14
CA VAL A 61 -8.48 -9.35 1.19
C VAL A 61 -9.06 -8.05 1.76
N ASP A 62 -9.01 -7.90 3.08
CA ASP A 62 -9.38 -6.62 3.69
C ASP A 62 -8.28 -5.60 3.40
N CYS A 63 -8.52 -4.77 2.40
CA CYS A 63 -7.56 -3.78 1.93
C CYS A 63 -8.14 -2.36 1.96
N ARG A 64 -9.01 -2.07 2.93
CA ARG A 64 -9.50 -0.72 3.15
C ARG A 64 -8.38 0.16 3.67
N GLY A 65 -8.18 1.29 3.04
CA GLY A 65 -7.18 2.23 3.48
C GLY A 65 -6.07 2.46 2.47
N THR A 66 -5.25 3.45 2.79
CA THR A 66 -4.14 3.89 1.96
C THR A 66 -2.85 3.85 2.75
N TRP A 67 -1.72 3.77 2.06
CA TRP A 67 -0.41 3.88 2.73
C TRP A 67 0.13 5.31 2.61
N ASP A 68 0.90 5.70 3.61
CA ASP A 68 1.55 7.01 3.69
C ASP A 68 2.95 6.89 4.29
N ASN A 69 3.78 7.88 4.01
CA ASN A 69 5.13 7.99 4.58
C ASN A 69 5.97 6.73 4.36
N LEU A 70 6.00 6.28 3.12
CA LEU A 70 6.75 5.08 2.75
C LEU A 70 8.24 5.31 2.95
N LEU A 71 8.87 4.44 3.74
CA LEU A 71 10.29 4.53 4.09
C LEU A 71 10.94 3.16 4.04
N LEU A 72 12.08 3.06 3.38
CA LEU A 72 12.92 1.87 3.41
C LEU A 72 14.25 2.21 4.09
N ASN A 73 14.62 1.43 5.10
CA ASN A 73 15.91 1.56 5.78
C ASN A 73 16.48 0.17 6.10
N ASP A 74 17.57 0.13 6.85
CA ASP A 74 18.25 -1.11 7.23
C ASP A 74 17.42 -2.00 8.16
N LYS A 75 16.38 -1.45 8.79
CA LYS A 75 15.48 -2.20 9.68
C LYS A 75 14.26 -2.76 8.94
N GLY A 76 14.01 -2.35 7.70
CA GLY A 76 12.91 -2.85 6.91
C GLY A 76 12.13 -1.76 6.19
N LEU A 77 10.90 -2.10 5.82
CA LEU A 77 9.98 -1.22 5.12
C LEU A 77 8.94 -0.71 6.11
N HIS A 78 8.76 0.60 6.15
CA HIS A 78 7.87 1.25 7.10
C HIS A 78 6.90 2.17 6.38
N PHE A 79 5.67 2.19 6.83
CA PHE A 79 4.66 3.13 6.34
C PHE A 79 3.52 3.23 7.34
N PHE A 80 2.68 4.24 7.16
CA PHE A 80 1.45 4.37 7.91
C PHE A 80 0.28 3.99 7.03
N THR A 81 -0.74 3.37 7.62
CA THR A 81 -2.00 3.15 6.95
C THR A 81 -3.07 4.06 7.55
N GLU A 82 -3.96 4.53 6.69
CA GLU A 82 -5.10 5.33 7.09
C GLU A 82 -6.35 4.69 6.51
N SER A 83 -7.33 4.43 7.36
CA SER A 83 -8.65 3.96 6.95
C SER A 83 -9.72 4.79 7.64
N ALA A 84 -10.73 5.13 6.88
CA ALA A 84 -11.87 5.89 7.40
C ALA A 84 -12.99 4.94 7.83
#